data_b361741aabff831a1ea9618c5eec2f47
#
_entry.id   b361741aabff831a1ea9618c5eec2f47
#
_cell.length_a   1.000
_cell.length_b   1.000
_cell.length_c   1.000
_cell.angle_alpha   90.00
_cell.angle_beta   90.00
_cell.angle_gamma   90.00
#
_symmetry.space_group_name_H-M   'P 1'
#
loop_
_entity.id
_entity.type
_entity.pdbx_description
1 polymer ?
#
loop_
_entity_poly.entity_id
_entity_poly.type
_entity_poly.pdbx_seq_one_letter_code
_entity_poly.pdbx_strand_id
1 'polypeptide(L)'
;MNPDLQYAQAIKGIVTGRGIGIIDTIHLLEVVQSLIVMEQAGLLSCEDAVATKDWFSNYLYWLTNHPYGKDEMNAKNNHGTCWVMQAAQFAKYTGNREVLDFFRERYQTVLLPRQMDTDGSFPLELARTKPYGYSLF
;
A
#
# COMPACT_ATOMS: atom_id res chain seq x y z
N MET A 1 4.00 12.99 -11.56
CA MET A 1 4.59 12.67 -10.24
C MET A 1 5.53 11.48 -10.40
N ASN A 2 6.70 11.49 -9.74
CA ASN A 2 7.64 10.36 -9.79
C ASN A 2 7.04 9.18 -8.99
N PRO A 3 6.94 7.95 -9.55
CA PRO A 3 6.47 6.77 -8.83
C PRO A 3 7.51 6.20 -7.83
N ASP A 4 8.77 6.62 -7.91
CA ASP A 4 9.81 6.21 -6.97
C ASP A 4 9.77 7.08 -5.72
N LEU A 5 9.22 6.55 -4.63
CA LEU A 5 8.94 7.30 -3.40
C LEU A 5 10.01 7.16 -2.32
N GLN A 6 11.28 6.98 -2.69
CA GLN A 6 12.40 6.82 -1.75
C GLN A 6 12.59 8.01 -0.80
N TYR A 7 12.01 9.16 -1.09
CA TYR A 7 12.09 10.36 -0.23
C TYR A 7 10.91 10.52 0.74
N ALA A 8 9.98 9.57 0.76
CA ALA A 8 8.83 9.65 1.67
C ALA A 8 9.31 9.73 3.13
N GLN A 9 8.72 10.66 3.90
CA GLN A 9 9.12 11.02 5.27
C GLN A 9 10.61 11.35 5.43
N ALA A 10 11.22 11.99 4.44
CA ALA A 10 12.57 12.53 4.54
C ALA A 10 12.63 13.66 5.59
N ILE A 11 13.72 13.69 6.36
CA ILE A 11 13.99 14.74 7.35
C ILE A 11 15.33 15.35 6.98
N LYS A 12 15.32 16.64 6.59
CA LYS A 12 16.54 17.33 6.14
C LYS A 12 17.68 17.22 7.17
N GLY A 13 18.82 16.73 6.73
CA GLY A 13 20.01 16.56 7.56
C GLY A 13 20.02 15.33 8.48
N ILE A 14 18.93 14.54 8.49
CA ILE A 14 18.81 13.32 9.31
C ILE A 14 18.64 12.08 8.45
N VAL A 15 17.64 12.06 7.57
CA VAL A 15 17.31 10.90 6.74
C VAL A 15 16.71 11.33 5.40
N THR A 16 17.12 10.67 4.33
CA THR A 16 16.69 10.99 2.96
C THR A 16 15.36 10.35 2.57
N GLY A 17 14.81 9.48 3.39
CA GLY A 17 13.55 8.76 3.22
C GLY A 17 13.52 7.50 4.07
N ARG A 18 12.33 6.92 4.25
CA ARG A 18 12.10 5.73 5.08
C ARG A 18 11.01 4.86 4.50
N GLY A 19 11.09 3.53 4.71
CA GLY A 19 10.03 2.59 4.32
C GLY A 19 8.68 2.93 4.93
N ILE A 20 8.66 3.33 6.21
CA ILE A 20 7.43 3.74 6.91
C ILE A 20 6.71 4.94 6.26
N GLY A 21 7.36 5.68 5.37
CA GLY A 21 6.73 6.77 4.62
C GLY A 21 5.72 6.30 3.58
N ILE A 22 5.71 5.02 3.24
CA ILE A 22 4.74 4.42 2.30
C ILE A 22 3.31 4.53 2.85
N ILE A 23 3.13 4.56 4.17
CA ILE A 23 1.80 4.74 4.79
C ILE A 23 1.14 6.06 4.36
N ASP A 24 1.92 7.10 4.09
CA ASP A 24 1.41 8.41 3.69
C ASP A 24 0.77 8.39 2.29
N THR A 25 1.01 7.35 1.50
CA THR A 25 0.44 7.18 0.16
C THR A 25 -0.90 6.45 0.15
N ILE A 26 -1.48 6.16 1.31
CA ILE A 26 -2.78 5.47 1.44
C ILE A 26 -3.90 6.17 0.65
N HIS A 27 -3.86 7.49 0.51
CA HIS A 27 -4.83 8.26 -0.26
C HIS A 27 -4.83 7.95 -1.76
N LEU A 28 -3.78 7.31 -2.29
CA LEU A 28 -3.77 6.82 -3.67
C LEU A 28 -4.79 5.70 -3.91
N LEU A 29 -5.31 5.07 -2.85
CA LEU A 29 -6.44 4.13 -2.96
C LEU A 29 -7.69 4.82 -3.50
N GLU A 30 -8.01 6.00 -2.99
CA GLU A 30 -9.17 6.80 -3.44
C GLU A 30 -8.98 7.25 -4.89
N VAL A 31 -7.76 7.61 -5.27
CA VAL A 31 -7.41 7.96 -6.65
C VAL A 31 -7.69 6.80 -7.59
N VAL A 32 -7.19 5.59 -7.26
CA VAL A 32 -7.40 4.41 -8.10
C VAL A 32 -8.89 4.04 -8.18
N GLN A 33 -9.62 4.11 -7.07
CA GLN A 33 -11.07 3.84 -7.08
C GLN A 33 -11.81 4.84 -7.96
N SER A 34 -11.45 6.12 -7.90
CA SER A 34 -12.02 7.16 -8.76
C SER A 34 -11.71 6.91 -10.24
N LEU A 35 -10.46 6.53 -10.56
CA LEU A 35 -10.06 6.19 -11.93
C LEU A 35 -10.85 5.01 -12.49
N ILE A 36 -11.10 3.97 -11.68
CA ILE A 36 -11.92 2.82 -12.09
C ILE A 36 -13.36 3.27 -12.42
N VAL A 37 -13.95 4.11 -11.56
CA VAL A 37 -15.33 4.62 -11.78
C VAL A 37 -15.38 5.49 -13.04
N MET A 38 -14.40 6.38 -13.24
CA MET A 38 -14.32 7.23 -14.43
C MET A 38 -14.15 6.40 -15.71
N GLU A 39 -13.31 5.37 -15.69
CA GLU A 39 -13.11 4.47 -16.84
C GLU A 39 -14.41 3.73 -17.18
N GLN A 40 -15.11 3.19 -16.17
CA GLN A 40 -16.41 2.50 -16.35
C GLN A 40 -17.52 3.43 -16.87
N ALA A 41 -17.48 4.69 -16.48
CA ALA A 41 -18.42 5.71 -16.93
C ALA A 41 -18.07 6.33 -18.30
N GLY A 42 -16.94 5.94 -18.93
CA GLY A 42 -16.47 6.51 -20.19
C GLY A 42 -16.02 7.98 -20.08
N LEU A 43 -15.66 8.41 -18.86
CA LEU A 43 -15.22 9.78 -18.57
C LEU A 43 -13.68 9.93 -18.60
N LEU A 44 -12.94 8.83 -18.69
CA LEU A 44 -11.50 8.82 -18.80
C LEU A 44 -11.08 8.61 -20.24
N SER A 45 -10.19 9.46 -20.78
CA SER A 45 -9.66 9.25 -22.12
C SER A 45 -8.80 7.98 -22.19
N CYS A 46 -8.68 7.36 -23.37
CA CYS A 46 -7.81 6.20 -23.55
C CYS A 46 -6.35 6.52 -23.19
N GLU A 47 -5.88 7.73 -23.52
CA GLU A 47 -4.54 8.19 -23.22
C GLU A 47 -4.30 8.30 -21.70
N ASP A 48 -5.23 8.93 -20.98
CA ASP A 48 -5.15 9.07 -19.52
C ASP A 48 -5.27 7.71 -18.82
N ALA A 49 -6.11 6.80 -19.32
CA ALA A 49 -6.24 5.45 -18.78
C ALA A 49 -4.92 4.67 -18.90
N VAL A 50 -4.24 4.75 -20.03
CA VAL A 50 -2.92 4.13 -20.24
C VAL A 50 -1.89 4.78 -19.32
N ALA A 51 -1.78 6.11 -19.33
CA ALA A 51 -0.79 6.84 -18.55
C ALA A 51 -0.93 6.58 -17.04
N THR A 52 -2.16 6.53 -16.51
CA THR A 52 -2.39 6.24 -15.10
C THR A 52 -2.08 4.78 -14.75
N LYS A 53 -2.44 3.81 -15.59
CA LYS A 53 -2.08 2.40 -15.40
C LYS A 53 -0.56 2.20 -15.43
N ASP A 54 0.15 2.86 -16.33
CA ASP A 54 1.62 2.81 -16.40
C ASP A 54 2.25 3.40 -15.12
N TRP A 55 1.72 4.53 -14.63
CA TRP A 55 2.23 5.13 -13.40
C TRP A 55 2.04 4.19 -12.21
N PHE A 56 0.84 3.60 -12.03
CA PHE A 56 0.57 2.67 -10.93
C PHE A 56 1.33 1.35 -11.09
N SER A 57 1.60 0.88 -12.31
CA SER A 57 2.47 -0.28 -12.56
C SER A 57 3.90 -0.02 -12.11
N ASN A 58 4.45 1.15 -12.42
CA ASN A 58 5.79 1.54 -11.99
C ASN A 58 5.86 1.71 -10.47
N TYR A 59 4.84 2.31 -9.84
CA TYR A 59 4.78 2.43 -8.39
C TYR A 59 4.66 1.05 -7.71
N LEU A 60 3.83 0.16 -8.23
CA LEU A 60 3.72 -1.22 -7.74
C LEU A 60 5.05 -1.96 -7.85
N TYR A 61 5.77 -1.79 -8.97
CA TYR A 61 7.09 -2.36 -9.15
C TYR A 61 8.07 -1.83 -8.10
N TRP A 62 8.08 -0.53 -7.85
CA TRP A 62 8.91 0.07 -6.81
C TRP A 62 8.55 -0.47 -5.42
N LEU A 63 7.27 -0.53 -5.07
CA LEU A 63 6.78 -1.08 -3.79
C LEU A 63 7.24 -2.51 -3.54
N THR A 64 7.32 -3.32 -4.59
CA THR A 64 7.68 -4.75 -4.47
C THR A 64 9.17 -5.03 -4.57
N ASN A 65 9.97 -4.11 -5.12
CA ASN A 65 11.38 -4.34 -5.42
C ASN A 65 12.34 -3.47 -4.60
N HIS A 66 11.99 -2.21 -4.29
CA HIS A 66 12.84 -1.31 -3.52
C HIS A 66 12.99 -1.78 -2.06
N PRO A 67 14.16 -1.62 -1.42
CA PRO A 67 14.35 -1.97 -0.01
C PRO A 67 13.28 -1.40 0.92
N TYR A 68 12.93 -0.13 0.79
CA TYR A 68 11.88 0.50 1.60
C TYR A 68 10.50 -0.13 1.40
N GLY A 69 10.16 -0.51 0.15
CA GLY A 69 8.93 -1.23 -0.12
C GLY A 69 8.90 -2.60 0.56
N LYS A 70 10.03 -3.31 0.53
CA LYS A 70 10.19 -4.62 1.20
C LYS A 70 10.16 -4.50 2.72
N ASP A 71 10.76 -3.46 3.29
CA ASP A 71 10.73 -3.19 4.72
C ASP A 71 9.30 -2.98 5.21
N GLU A 72 8.53 -2.14 4.52
CA GLU A 72 7.14 -1.87 4.86
C GLU A 72 6.24 -3.09 4.63
N MET A 73 6.47 -3.87 3.56
CA MET A 73 5.80 -5.15 3.31
C MET A 73 5.98 -6.14 4.47
N ASN A 74 7.10 -6.10 5.16
CA ASN A 74 7.43 -6.99 6.26
C ASN A 74 7.11 -6.41 7.64
N ALA A 75 6.55 -5.21 7.70
CA ALA A 75 6.10 -4.61 8.96
C ALA A 75 5.06 -5.52 9.64
N LYS A 76 5.20 -5.65 10.97
CA LYS A 76 4.40 -6.60 11.77
C LYS A 76 3.11 -5.99 12.33
N ASN A 77 2.86 -4.73 12.03
CA ASN A 77 1.74 -3.94 12.52
C ASN A 77 0.90 -3.39 11.35
N ASN A 78 0.04 -2.40 11.60
CA ASN A 78 -0.82 -1.77 10.61
C ASN A 78 -0.09 -1.29 9.34
N HIS A 79 1.20 -0.99 9.43
CA HIS A 79 2.02 -0.63 8.28
C HIS A 79 2.05 -1.74 7.21
N GLY A 80 2.27 -3.00 7.61
CA GLY A 80 2.22 -4.13 6.68
C GLY A 80 0.84 -4.34 6.06
N THR A 81 -0.23 -4.12 6.82
CA THR A 81 -1.62 -4.16 6.32
C THR A 81 -1.86 -3.03 5.33
N CYS A 82 -1.46 -1.81 5.66
CA CYS A 82 -1.56 -0.66 4.76
C CYS A 82 -0.81 -0.88 3.45
N TRP A 83 0.41 -1.45 3.54
CA TRP A 83 1.20 -1.77 2.35
C TRP A 83 0.47 -2.79 1.44
N VAL A 84 -0.02 -3.90 2.01
CA VAL A 84 -0.69 -4.94 1.21
C VAL A 84 -2.00 -4.45 0.60
N MET A 85 -2.74 -3.62 1.31
CA MET A 85 -3.98 -3.01 0.82
C MET A 85 -3.72 -2.13 -0.41
N GLN A 86 -2.70 -1.27 -0.35
CA GLN A 86 -2.28 -0.42 -1.46
C GLN A 86 -1.80 -1.26 -2.65
N ALA A 87 -0.85 -2.17 -2.40
CA ALA A 87 -0.26 -2.99 -3.45
C ALA A 87 -1.30 -3.89 -4.14
N ALA A 88 -2.25 -4.47 -3.40
CA ALA A 88 -3.34 -5.26 -3.96
C ALA A 88 -4.29 -4.41 -4.84
N GLN A 89 -4.61 -3.19 -4.40
CA GLN A 89 -5.46 -2.28 -5.19
C GLN A 89 -4.76 -1.84 -6.48
N PHE A 90 -3.47 -1.53 -6.41
CA PHE A 90 -2.70 -1.17 -7.60
C PHE A 90 -2.53 -2.36 -8.55
N ALA A 91 -2.28 -3.57 -8.04
CA ALA A 91 -2.24 -4.79 -8.84
C ALA A 91 -3.59 -5.08 -9.54
N LYS A 92 -4.70 -4.88 -8.83
CA LYS A 92 -6.05 -5.00 -9.40
C LYS A 92 -6.28 -4.00 -10.53
N TYR A 93 -5.92 -2.73 -10.32
CA TYR A 93 -6.13 -1.65 -11.30
C TYR A 93 -5.28 -1.85 -12.57
N THR A 94 -4.04 -2.30 -12.41
CA THR A 94 -3.10 -2.55 -13.51
C THR A 94 -3.29 -3.92 -14.18
N GLY A 95 -4.21 -4.76 -13.66
CA GLY A 95 -4.50 -6.08 -14.21
C GLY A 95 -3.46 -7.16 -13.86
N ASN A 96 -2.56 -6.91 -12.93
CA ASN A 96 -1.53 -7.85 -12.50
C ASN A 96 -2.12 -8.89 -11.51
N ARG A 97 -2.72 -9.94 -12.06
CA ARG A 97 -3.41 -10.98 -11.27
C ARG A 97 -2.47 -11.80 -10.40
N GLU A 98 -1.31 -12.16 -10.91
CA GLU A 98 -0.32 -12.96 -10.18
C GLU A 98 0.09 -12.25 -8.88
N VAL A 99 0.44 -10.99 -8.98
CA VAL A 99 0.81 -10.16 -7.83
C VAL A 99 -0.37 -9.94 -6.88
N LEU A 100 -1.59 -9.76 -7.42
CA LEU A 100 -2.80 -9.63 -6.59
C LEU A 100 -3.06 -10.89 -5.77
N ASP A 101 -2.94 -12.07 -6.38
CA ASP A 101 -3.19 -13.35 -5.70
C ASP A 101 -2.11 -13.61 -4.64
N PHE A 102 -0.85 -13.29 -4.92
CA PHE A 102 0.23 -13.31 -3.93
C PHE A 102 -0.09 -12.43 -2.71
N PHE A 103 -0.63 -11.22 -2.89
CA PHE A 103 -0.96 -10.34 -1.77
C PHE A 103 -2.15 -10.81 -0.96
N ARG A 104 -3.15 -11.42 -1.60
CA ARG A 104 -4.29 -12.04 -0.91
C ARG A 104 -3.84 -13.20 -0.04
N GLU A 105 -3.01 -14.09 -0.58
CA GLU A 105 -2.45 -15.19 0.17
C GLU A 105 -1.59 -14.68 1.35
N ARG A 106 -0.70 -13.73 1.09
CA ARG A 106 0.14 -13.13 2.13
C ARG A 106 -0.68 -12.52 3.26
N TYR A 107 -1.75 -11.78 2.94
CA TYR A 107 -2.62 -11.20 3.97
C TYR A 107 -3.23 -12.29 4.86
N GLN A 108 -3.79 -13.34 4.25
CA GLN A 108 -4.49 -14.40 4.97
C GLN A 108 -3.56 -15.31 5.76
N THR A 109 -2.38 -15.63 5.21
CA THR A 109 -1.49 -16.65 5.78
C THR A 109 -0.35 -16.09 6.61
N VAL A 110 0.02 -14.82 6.41
CA VAL A 110 1.17 -14.21 7.07
C VAL A 110 0.76 -13.03 7.94
N LEU A 111 0.09 -12.02 7.38
CA LEU A 111 -0.15 -10.78 8.12
C LEU A 111 -1.23 -10.96 9.19
N LEU A 112 -2.42 -11.40 8.82
CA LEU A 112 -3.54 -11.53 9.74
C LEU A 112 -3.20 -12.45 10.93
N PRO A 113 -2.64 -13.67 10.73
CA PRO A 113 -2.29 -14.54 11.85
C PRO A 113 -1.16 -14.01 12.77
N ARG A 114 -0.36 -13.07 12.29
CA ARG A 114 0.74 -12.47 13.08
C ARG A 114 0.33 -11.19 13.80
N GLN A 115 -0.72 -10.53 13.33
CA GLN A 115 -1.16 -9.24 13.85
C GLN A 115 -2.32 -9.37 14.82
N MET A 116 -3.20 -10.35 14.60
CA MET A 116 -4.42 -10.54 15.39
C MET A 116 -4.26 -11.70 16.37
N ASP A 117 -4.60 -11.46 17.64
CA ASP A 117 -4.66 -12.50 18.65
C ASP A 117 -5.99 -13.28 18.58
N THR A 118 -6.09 -14.37 19.33
CA THR A 118 -7.26 -15.28 19.36
C THR A 118 -8.55 -14.62 19.80
N ASP A 119 -8.46 -13.52 20.56
CA ASP A 119 -9.60 -12.71 21.00
C ASP A 119 -10.01 -11.63 19.98
N GLY A 120 -9.32 -11.57 18.83
CA GLY A 120 -9.54 -10.57 17.77
C GLY A 120 -8.83 -9.23 18.00
N SER A 121 -8.06 -9.09 19.06
CA SER A 121 -7.29 -7.88 19.33
C SER A 121 -6.01 -7.81 18.48
N PHE A 122 -5.42 -6.59 18.36
CA PHE A 122 -4.16 -6.31 17.69
C PHE A 122 -3.11 -5.84 18.72
N PRO A 123 -2.37 -6.76 19.37
CA PRO A 123 -1.49 -6.43 20.49
C PRO A 123 -0.44 -5.37 20.20
N LEU A 124 0.11 -5.36 18.99
CA LEU A 124 1.12 -4.36 18.58
C LEU A 124 0.53 -2.96 18.44
N GLU A 125 -0.75 -2.85 18.07
CA GLU A 125 -1.45 -1.57 17.99
C GLU A 125 -1.93 -1.11 19.38
N LEU A 126 -2.38 -2.04 20.20
CA LEU A 126 -2.78 -1.74 21.58
C LEU A 126 -1.62 -1.21 22.43
N ALA A 127 -0.38 -1.58 22.13
CA ALA A 127 0.81 -1.10 22.82
C ALA A 127 1.25 0.32 22.40
N ARG A 128 0.55 0.97 21.45
CA ARG A 128 0.91 2.30 20.94
C ARG A 128 0.23 3.44 21.70
N THR A 129 0.63 4.68 21.39
CA THR A 129 0.13 5.91 22.06
C THR A 129 -1.36 6.20 21.83
N LYS A 130 -1.93 5.68 20.73
CA LYS A 130 -3.36 5.82 20.38
C LYS A 130 -3.92 4.45 19.99
N PRO A 131 -4.04 3.52 20.95
CA PRO A 131 -4.31 2.11 20.66
C PRO A 131 -5.60 1.88 19.86
N TYR A 132 -6.67 2.56 20.19
CA TYR A 132 -7.93 2.47 19.47
C TYR A 132 -7.80 2.95 18.01
N GLY A 133 -7.19 4.11 17.79
CA GLY A 133 -7.00 4.66 16.46
C GLY A 133 -6.15 3.76 15.56
N TYR A 134 -5.06 3.21 16.10
CA TYR A 134 -4.21 2.30 15.33
C TYR A 134 -4.83 0.92 15.08
N SER A 135 -5.74 0.46 15.93
CA SER A 135 -6.46 -0.80 15.73
C SER A 135 -7.57 -0.69 14.68
N LEU A 136 -8.07 0.52 14.42
CA LEU A 136 -9.06 0.80 13.37
C LEU A 136 -8.45 1.13 12.01
N PHE A 137 -7.19 1.53 11.98
CA PHE A 137 -6.46 1.86 10.76
C PHE A 137 -6.14 0.60 9.96
#